data_538c890646f379a5d2f453149ab7a66b
#
_entry.id   538c890646f379a5d2f453149ab7a66b
#
_cell.length_a   1.000
_cell.length_b   1.000
_cell.length_c   1.000
_cell.angle_alpha   90.00
_cell.angle_beta   90.00
_cell.angle_gamma   90.00
#
_symmetry.space_group_name_H-M   'P 1'
#
loop_
_entity.id
_entity.type
_entity.pdbx_description
1 polymer ?
#
loop_
_entity_poly.entity_id
_entity_poly.type
_entity_poly.pdbx_seq_one_letter_code
_entity_poly.pdbx_strand_id
1 'polypeptide(L)'
;MPGAVTRDEELAAYLDPLVARYETEAFIASDPVSIPHGFDDPRDQEVIGFYAALLAWGRRDTLLAKLESLCSRMAFRPYQFVGSFDVDRDGGRLADFVHRTFQPSDAVWLTRLLSLALQKYGSLNAAFVAHLPAGSRDVGPGIDGFVRELLELDERTPERVRKHLARPSSGSACKRLAMYLRWMVRPGPVDLGIWTRVSPSQLVLPLDVHSRRMIDRCGLSGRRTNDWKAVEEVSERCREMCPHDPARYDFAFFGPGATGEDPGPPP
;
A
#
# COMPACT_ATOMS: atom_id res chain seq x y z
N MET A 1 -11.84 41.22 10.43
CA MET A 1 -12.91 40.25 10.15
C MET A 1 -12.26 38.88 10.10
N PRO A 2 -12.63 37.90 10.94
CA PRO A 2 -12.20 36.51 10.68
C PRO A 2 -12.73 36.16 9.29
N GLY A 3 -11.84 35.58 8.44
CA GLY A 3 -12.20 35.10 7.11
C GLY A 3 -13.32 34.05 7.23
N ALA A 4 -14.17 33.93 6.21
CA ALA A 4 -15.13 32.84 6.14
C ALA A 4 -14.37 31.51 6.14
N VAL A 5 -14.79 30.57 6.99
CA VAL A 5 -14.24 29.20 7.03
C VAL A 5 -14.45 28.56 5.65
N THR A 6 -13.41 27.99 5.10
CA THR A 6 -13.50 27.32 3.80
C THR A 6 -14.11 25.92 3.98
N ARG A 7 -14.69 25.38 2.89
CA ARG A 7 -15.22 24.00 2.90
C ARG A 7 -14.15 22.96 3.26
N ASP A 8 -12.89 23.19 2.91
CA ASP A 8 -11.79 22.29 3.21
C ASP A 8 -11.42 22.34 4.70
N GLU A 9 -11.50 23.50 5.33
CA GLU A 9 -11.34 23.62 6.80
C GLU A 9 -12.48 22.94 7.57
N GLU A 10 -13.72 23.03 7.09
CA GLU A 10 -14.87 22.32 7.67
C GLU A 10 -14.72 20.80 7.51
N LEU A 11 -14.30 20.32 6.34
CA LEU A 11 -14.03 18.89 6.10
C LEU A 11 -12.87 18.38 6.94
N ALA A 12 -11.79 19.14 7.06
CA ALA A 12 -10.66 18.77 7.93
C ALA A 12 -11.11 18.66 9.39
N ALA A 13 -11.88 19.63 9.89
CA ALA A 13 -12.45 19.60 11.24
C ALA A 13 -13.38 18.40 11.50
N TYR A 14 -14.06 17.89 10.46
CA TYR A 14 -14.87 16.67 10.54
C TYR A 14 -14.03 15.39 10.48
N LEU A 15 -12.99 15.35 9.64
CA LEU A 15 -12.19 14.15 9.40
C LEU A 15 -11.08 13.94 10.44
N ASP A 16 -10.48 15.00 10.99
CA ASP A 16 -9.38 14.90 11.96
C ASP A 16 -9.73 14.09 13.23
N PRO A 17 -10.92 14.25 13.85
CA PRO A 17 -11.33 13.39 14.96
C PRO A 17 -11.45 11.90 14.57
N LEU A 18 -11.86 11.61 13.32
CA LEU A 18 -11.92 10.24 12.82
C LEU A 18 -10.53 9.66 12.60
N VAL A 19 -9.58 10.45 12.07
CA VAL A 19 -8.17 10.04 12.00
C VAL A 19 -7.67 9.68 13.39
N ALA A 20 -7.81 10.58 14.37
CA ALA A 20 -7.36 10.34 15.74
C ALA A 20 -8.00 9.10 16.39
N ARG A 21 -9.24 8.78 16.01
CA ARG A 21 -9.97 7.61 16.52
C ARG A 21 -9.46 6.29 15.95
N TYR A 22 -9.15 6.25 14.65
CA TYR A 22 -8.82 5.01 13.93
C TYR A 22 -7.32 4.81 13.72
N GLU A 23 -6.50 5.85 13.69
CA GLU A 23 -5.05 5.76 13.62
C GLU A 23 -4.44 5.46 14.99
N THR A 24 -4.64 4.24 15.48
CA THR A 24 -4.17 3.80 16.80
C THR A 24 -3.49 2.44 16.71
N GLU A 25 -2.65 2.10 17.69
CA GLU A 25 -2.00 0.78 17.76
C GLU A 25 -3.02 -0.37 17.75
N ALA A 26 -4.21 -0.16 18.30
CA ALA A 26 -5.29 -1.17 18.30
C ALA A 26 -5.72 -1.55 16.87
N PHE A 27 -5.55 -0.67 15.89
CA PHE A 27 -5.81 -0.96 14.48
C PHE A 27 -4.90 -2.06 13.94
N ILE A 28 -3.63 -2.12 14.37
CA ILE A 28 -2.60 -3.02 13.85
C ILE A 28 -3.03 -4.48 13.98
N ALA A 29 -3.52 -4.90 15.16
CA ALA A 29 -3.76 -6.31 15.48
C ALA A 29 -4.66 -7.04 14.47
N SER A 30 -5.57 -6.31 13.83
CA SER A 30 -6.53 -6.88 12.89
C SER A 30 -6.26 -6.53 11.42
N ASP A 31 -5.19 -5.81 11.12
CA ASP A 31 -4.84 -5.35 9.77
C ASP A 31 -3.62 -6.11 9.22
N PRO A 32 -3.48 -6.30 7.90
CA PRO A 32 -2.30 -6.92 7.31
C PRO A 32 -0.97 -6.23 7.66
N VAL A 33 -0.99 -4.96 8.07
CA VAL A 33 0.20 -4.25 8.56
C VAL A 33 0.79 -4.89 9.82
N SER A 34 0.01 -5.68 10.56
CA SER A 34 0.51 -6.48 11.71
C SER A 34 1.65 -7.42 11.33
N ILE A 35 1.67 -7.91 10.10
CA ILE A 35 2.69 -8.85 9.63
C ILE A 35 4.07 -8.19 9.59
N PRO A 36 4.31 -7.06 8.90
CA PRO A 36 5.62 -6.41 8.97
C PRO A 36 5.95 -5.86 10.38
N HIS A 37 4.97 -5.51 11.22
CA HIS A 37 5.22 -5.16 12.62
C HIS A 37 5.79 -6.32 13.45
N GLY A 38 5.64 -7.55 13.02
CA GLY A 38 6.24 -8.73 13.67
C GLY A 38 7.75 -8.91 13.44
N PHE A 39 8.41 -7.97 12.76
CA PHE A 39 9.84 -8.02 12.43
C PHE A 39 10.56 -6.77 12.96
N ASP A 40 11.79 -6.97 13.49
CA ASP A 40 12.62 -5.87 13.98
C ASP A 40 13.53 -5.29 12.89
N ASP A 41 13.94 -6.10 11.90
CA ASP A 41 14.80 -5.63 10.80
C ASP A 41 13.97 -4.88 9.75
N PRO A 42 14.24 -3.58 9.49
CA PRO A 42 13.52 -2.81 8.49
C PRO A 42 13.56 -3.42 7.08
N ARG A 43 14.58 -4.22 6.76
CA ARG A 43 14.69 -4.92 5.47
C ARG A 43 13.68 -6.07 5.38
N ASP A 44 13.46 -6.78 6.49
CA ASP A 44 12.44 -7.82 6.58
C ASP A 44 11.04 -7.19 6.54
N GLN A 45 10.82 -6.07 7.26
CA GLN A 45 9.58 -5.30 7.24
C GLN A 45 9.23 -4.82 5.82
N GLU A 46 10.22 -4.29 5.09
CA GLU A 46 10.05 -3.83 3.71
C GLU A 46 9.58 -4.97 2.78
N VAL A 47 10.27 -6.09 2.81
CA VAL A 47 9.97 -7.23 1.93
C VAL A 47 8.65 -7.88 2.27
N ILE A 48 8.42 -8.20 3.55
CA ILE A 48 7.16 -8.87 3.94
C ILE A 48 5.95 -7.94 3.86
N GLY A 49 6.15 -6.64 4.12
CA GLY A 49 5.15 -5.61 3.94
C GLY A 49 4.66 -5.51 2.50
N PHE A 50 5.55 -5.70 1.52
CA PHE A 50 5.17 -5.76 0.11
C PHE A 50 4.21 -6.93 -0.16
N TYR A 51 4.50 -8.13 0.33
CA TYR A 51 3.59 -9.28 0.20
C TYR A 51 2.28 -9.05 0.96
N ALA A 52 2.35 -8.52 2.18
CA ALA A 52 1.17 -8.25 2.99
C ALA A 52 0.21 -7.29 2.28
N ALA A 53 0.72 -6.20 1.73
CA ALA A 53 -0.09 -5.25 0.96
C ALA A 53 -0.60 -5.87 -0.34
N LEU A 54 0.26 -6.60 -1.07
CA LEU A 54 -0.10 -7.17 -2.36
C LEU A 54 -1.16 -8.26 -2.24
N LEU A 55 -1.20 -8.99 -1.13
CA LEU A 55 -2.18 -10.05 -0.86
C LEU A 55 -3.41 -9.56 -0.07
N ALA A 56 -3.49 -8.26 0.25
CA ALA A 56 -4.54 -7.68 1.09
C ALA A 56 -5.92 -7.66 0.41
N TRP A 57 -6.52 -8.84 0.23
CA TRP A 57 -7.91 -9.02 -0.20
C TRP A 57 -8.53 -10.31 0.33
N GLY A 58 -9.84 -10.31 0.49
CA GLY A 58 -10.61 -11.43 1.04
C GLY A 58 -10.85 -11.30 2.53
N ARG A 59 -11.17 -12.44 3.18
CA ARG A 59 -11.42 -12.45 4.62
C ARG A 59 -10.10 -12.24 5.36
N ARG A 60 -10.14 -11.36 6.35
CA ARG A 60 -8.95 -10.88 7.07
C ARG A 60 -8.23 -11.99 7.84
N ASP A 61 -8.97 -12.82 8.58
CA ASP A 61 -8.44 -13.99 9.30
C ASP A 61 -7.72 -14.97 8.35
N THR A 62 -8.32 -15.26 7.21
CA THR A 62 -7.72 -16.12 6.19
C THR A 62 -6.46 -15.49 5.59
N LEU A 63 -6.48 -14.19 5.35
CA LEU A 63 -5.32 -13.46 4.84
C LEU A 63 -4.15 -13.50 5.82
N LEU A 64 -4.38 -13.16 7.10
CA LEU A 64 -3.33 -13.16 8.12
C LEU A 64 -2.70 -14.55 8.28
N ALA A 65 -3.52 -15.62 8.37
CA ALA A 65 -3.00 -16.98 8.41
C ALA A 65 -2.17 -17.37 7.17
N LYS A 66 -2.53 -16.85 5.97
CA LYS A 66 -1.74 -17.07 4.75
C LYS A 66 -0.42 -16.30 4.78
N LEU A 67 -0.42 -15.08 5.27
CA LEU A 67 0.80 -14.30 5.42
C LEU A 67 1.77 -14.90 6.45
N GLU A 68 1.26 -15.39 7.57
CA GLU A 68 2.05 -16.15 8.56
C GLU A 68 2.64 -17.42 7.94
N SER A 69 1.86 -18.16 7.16
CA SER A 69 2.35 -19.32 6.40
C SER A 69 3.48 -18.92 5.44
N LEU A 70 3.37 -17.74 4.79
CA LEU A 70 4.41 -17.23 3.92
C LEU A 70 5.69 -16.90 4.70
N CYS A 71 5.57 -16.23 5.84
CA CYS A 71 6.69 -15.94 6.75
C CYS A 71 7.42 -17.23 7.19
N SER A 72 6.66 -18.26 7.56
CA SER A 72 7.21 -19.56 7.93
C SER A 72 8.00 -20.21 6.77
N ARG A 73 7.49 -20.13 5.52
CA ARG A 73 8.19 -20.63 4.32
C ARG A 73 9.49 -19.89 4.06
N MET A 74 9.57 -18.61 4.44
CA MET A 74 10.76 -17.78 4.40
C MET A 74 11.64 -17.93 5.65
N ALA A 75 11.31 -18.88 6.56
CA ALA A 75 11.99 -19.08 7.85
C ALA A 75 12.05 -17.81 8.71
N PHE A 76 11.03 -16.94 8.62
CA PHE A 76 10.94 -15.63 9.27
C PHE A 76 12.15 -14.72 8.99
N ARG A 77 12.74 -14.84 7.80
CA ARG A 77 13.84 -14.01 7.29
C ARG A 77 13.55 -13.59 5.84
N PRO A 78 12.48 -12.80 5.59
CA PRO A 78 12.02 -12.51 4.25
C PRO A 78 13.08 -11.82 3.39
N TYR A 79 13.84 -10.86 3.91
CA TYR A 79 14.92 -10.21 3.15
C TYR A 79 16.00 -11.19 2.72
N GLN A 80 16.47 -12.05 3.63
CA GLN A 80 17.49 -13.05 3.31
C GLN A 80 16.97 -14.07 2.30
N PHE A 81 15.74 -14.57 2.51
CA PHE A 81 15.13 -15.56 1.62
C PHE A 81 14.94 -14.99 0.21
N VAL A 82 14.36 -13.81 0.10
CA VAL A 82 14.10 -13.16 -1.20
C VAL A 82 15.41 -12.75 -1.87
N GLY A 83 16.35 -12.16 -1.14
CA GLY A 83 17.62 -11.68 -1.71
C GLY A 83 18.48 -12.78 -2.33
N SER A 84 18.38 -14.01 -1.82
CA SER A 84 19.11 -15.18 -2.34
C SER A 84 18.25 -16.16 -3.13
N PHE A 85 17.00 -15.81 -3.45
CA PHE A 85 16.03 -16.72 -4.05
C PHE A 85 16.42 -17.16 -5.46
N ASP A 86 16.40 -18.46 -5.66
CA ASP A 86 16.56 -19.11 -6.96
C ASP A 86 15.34 -19.99 -7.26
N VAL A 87 14.80 -19.89 -8.48
CA VAL A 87 13.55 -20.56 -8.87
C VAL A 87 13.67 -22.08 -8.77
N ASP A 88 14.78 -22.65 -9.21
CA ASP A 88 14.97 -24.10 -9.26
C ASP A 88 15.28 -24.69 -7.88
N ARG A 89 16.06 -23.97 -7.09
CA ARG A 89 16.47 -24.40 -5.74
C ARG A 89 15.36 -24.19 -4.70
N ASP A 90 14.73 -23.00 -4.70
CA ASP A 90 13.85 -22.53 -3.60
C ASP A 90 12.38 -22.54 -3.96
N GLY A 91 12.05 -22.62 -5.25
CA GLY A 91 10.66 -22.56 -5.73
C GLY A 91 9.75 -23.61 -5.12
N GLY A 92 10.28 -24.79 -4.78
CA GLY A 92 9.56 -25.85 -4.08
C GLY A 92 8.96 -25.42 -2.75
N ARG A 93 9.57 -24.45 -2.04
CA ARG A 93 9.05 -23.90 -0.77
C ARG A 93 7.77 -23.08 -0.94
N LEU A 94 7.48 -22.61 -2.15
CA LEU A 94 6.31 -21.82 -2.50
C LEU A 94 5.32 -22.59 -3.40
N ALA A 95 5.61 -23.85 -3.76
CA ALA A 95 4.91 -24.62 -4.77
C ALA A 95 3.45 -24.98 -4.42
N ASP A 96 3.04 -24.85 -3.17
CA ASP A 96 1.67 -25.07 -2.68
C ASP A 96 1.06 -23.80 -2.04
N PHE A 97 1.72 -22.65 -2.18
CA PHE A 97 1.21 -21.40 -1.64
C PHE A 97 0.08 -20.84 -2.53
N VAL A 98 -1.12 -20.82 -1.99
CA VAL A 98 -2.33 -20.31 -2.66
C VAL A 98 -3.04 -19.32 -1.74
N HIS A 99 -3.39 -18.16 -2.29
CA HIS A 99 -4.30 -17.21 -1.67
C HIS A 99 -5.31 -16.71 -2.71
N ARG A 100 -6.52 -17.29 -2.70
CA ARG A 100 -7.58 -16.98 -3.68
C ARG A 100 -7.08 -17.11 -5.13
N THR A 101 -6.99 -16.00 -5.87
CA THR A 101 -6.51 -16.01 -7.28
C THR A 101 -4.99 -15.97 -7.40
N PHE A 102 -4.27 -15.75 -6.31
CA PHE A 102 -2.80 -15.80 -6.26
C PHE A 102 -2.37 -17.27 -6.14
N GLN A 103 -1.66 -17.76 -7.13
CA GLN A 103 -1.29 -19.17 -7.30
C GLN A 103 0.20 -19.39 -6.96
N PRO A 104 0.65 -20.64 -6.78
CA PRO A 104 2.05 -20.94 -6.50
C PRO A 104 3.02 -20.32 -7.50
N SER A 105 2.69 -20.37 -8.78
CA SER A 105 3.53 -19.74 -9.82
C SER A 105 3.63 -18.22 -9.66
N ASP A 106 2.56 -17.56 -9.16
CA ASP A 106 2.60 -16.12 -8.87
C ASP A 106 3.56 -15.85 -7.71
N ALA A 107 3.55 -16.71 -6.66
CA ALA A 107 4.44 -16.59 -5.52
C ALA A 107 5.91 -16.76 -5.92
N VAL A 108 6.22 -17.81 -6.68
CA VAL A 108 7.57 -18.10 -7.16
C VAL A 108 8.11 -16.95 -8.02
N TRP A 109 7.35 -16.53 -9.02
CA TRP A 109 7.81 -15.49 -9.95
C TRP A 109 7.84 -14.10 -9.33
N LEU A 110 6.89 -13.75 -8.47
CA LEU A 110 6.97 -12.50 -7.71
C LEU A 110 8.23 -12.47 -6.84
N THR A 111 8.52 -13.57 -6.13
CA THR A 111 9.75 -13.69 -5.32
C THR A 111 11.01 -13.55 -6.18
N ARG A 112 11.01 -14.14 -7.36
CA ARG A 112 12.13 -13.99 -8.32
C ARG A 112 12.33 -12.53 -8.75
N LEU A 113 11.26 -11.82 -9.09
CA LEU A 113 11.34 -10.41 -9.48
C LEU A 113 11.85 -9.53 -8.32
N LEU A 114 11.34 -9.75 -7.10
CA LEU A 114 11.83 -9.04 -5.93
C LEU A 114 13.29 -9.38 -5.64
N SER A 115 13.72 -10.64 -5.82
CA SER A 115 15.12 -11.06 -5.69
C SER A 115 16.02 -10.24 -6.61
N LEU A 116 15.66 -10.15 -7.88
CA LEU A 116 16.43 -9.39 -8.87
C LEU A 116 16.44 -7.89 -8.55
N ALA A 117 15.33 -7.35 -8.07
CA ALA A 117 15.27 -5.95 -7.62
C ALA A 117 16.21 -5.71 -6.43
N LEU A 118 16.20 -6.59 -5.42
CA LEU A 118 17.12 -6.49 -4.28
C LEU A 118 18.59 -6.62 -4.69
N GLN A 119 18.91 -7.53 -5.63
CA GLN A 119 20.26 -7.67 -6.16
C GLN A 119 20.74 -6.43 -6.92
N LYS A 120 19.83 -5.78 -7.68
CA LYS A 120 20.15 -4.60 -8.48
C LYS A 120 20.23 -3.32 -7.64
N TYR A 121 19.36 -3.14 -6.67
CA TYR A 121 19.16 -1.87 -5.95
C TYR A 121 19.51 -1.94 -4.45
N GLY A 122 19.67 -3.12 -3.87
CA GLY A 122 19.93 -3.32 -2.46
C GLY A 122 18.70 -3.28 -1.55
N SER A 123 17.63 -2.59 -1.93
CA SER A 123 16.36 -2.49 -1.19
C SER A 123 15.20 -2.16 -2.12
N LEU A 124 13.96 -2.42 -1.70
CA LEU A 124 12.78 -2.02 -2.47
C LEU A 124 12.59 -0.51 -2.44
N ASN A 125 12.98 0.16 -1.35
CA ASN A 125 13.04 1.62 -1.28
C ASN A 125 13.94 2.20 -2.38
N ALA A 126 15.16 1.69 -2.50
CA ALA A 126 16.08 2.17 -3.53
C ALA A 126 15.55 1.88 -4.95
N ALA A 127 14.96 0.70 -5.16
CA ALA A 127 14.33 0.35 -6.42
C ALA A 127 13.16 1.30 -6.77
N PHE A 128 12.30 1.62 -5.80
CA PHE A 128 11.19 2.55 -5.99
C PHE A 128 11.68 3.98 -6.29
N VAL A 129 12.60 4.49 -5.46
CA VAL A 129 13.11 5.87 -5.60
C VAL A 129 13.88 6.07 -6.91
N ALA A 130 14.52 5.03 -7.46
CA ALA A 130 15.17 5.12 -8.77
C ALA A 130 14.19 5.47 -9.91
N HIS A 131 12.90 5.24 -9.71
CA HIS A 131 11.83 5.54 -10.67
C HIS A 131 10.92 6.70 -10.26
N LEU A 132 11.18 7.33 -9.12
CA LEU A 132 10.45 8.52 -8.69
C LEU A 132 11.20 9.77 -9.14
N PRO A 133 10.71 10.52 -10.15
CA PRO A 133 11.40 11.72 -10.61
C PRO A 133 11.53 12.76 -9.50
N ALA A 134 12.65 13.45 -9.46
CA ALA A 134 12.86 14.54 -8.51
C ALA A 134 11.78 15.62 -8.67
N GLY A 135 11.20 16.06 -7.55
CA GLY A 135 10.13 17.05 -7.56
C GLY A 135 8.76 16.52 -7.97
N SER A 136 8.59 15.19 -8.09
CA SER A 136 7.27 14.60 -8.31
C SER A 136 6.28 15.07 -7.25
N ARG A 137 5.09 15.48 -7.69
CA ARG A 137 4.01 15.91 -6.80
C ARG A 137 3.47 14.75 -5.96
N ASP A 138 3.43 13.57 -6.56
CA ASP A 138 2.98 12.34 -5.92
C ASP A 138 3.79 11.13 -6.36
N VAL A 139 3.49 9.98 -5.76
CA VAL A 139 4.18 8.69 -5.97
C VAL A 139 3.76 7.96 -7.25
N GLY A 140 2.81 8.47 -8.03
CA GLY A 140 2.28 7.80 -9.22
C GLY A 140 3.35 7.44 -10.26
N PRO A 141 4.23 8.38 -10.68
CA PRO A 141 5.33 8.07 -11.59
C PRO A 141 6.27 7.00 -11.04
N GLY A 142 6.55 7.03 -9.72
CA GLY A 142 7.35 6.03 -9.03
C GLY A 142 6.70 4.64 -9.06
N ILE A 143 5.40 4.54 -8.78
CA ILE A 143 4.64 3.27 -8.87
C ILE A 143 4.71 2.72 -10.30
N ASP A 144 4.48 3.55 -11.30
CA ASP A 144 4.48 3.12 -12.70
C ASP A 144 5.84 2.59 -13.15
N GLY A 145 6.89 3.34 -12.87
CA GLY A 145 8.26 2.98 -13.22
C GLY A 145 8.75 1.74 -12.46
N PHE A 146 8.51 1.67 -11.15
CA PHE A 146 8.88 0.53 -10.32
C PHE A 146 8.22 -0.78 -10.78
N VAL A 147 6.92 -0.75 -11.06
CA VAL A 147 6.20 -1.95 -11.53
C VAL A 147 6.66 -2.36 -12.93
N ARG A 148 6.90 -1.40 -13.83
CA ARG A 148 7.45 -1.70 -15.15
C ARG A 148 8.80 -2.35 -15.03
N GLU A 149 9.71 -1.78 -14.24
CA GLU A 149 11.03 -2.37 -13.98
C GLU A 149 10.92 -3.80 -13.45
N LEU A 150 10.12 -4.02 -12.40
CA LEU A 150 9.95 -5.37 -11.85
C LEU A 150 9.55 -6.39 -12.92
N LEU A 151 8.57 -6.05 -13.77
CA LEU A 151 8.05 -6.96 -14.79
C LEU A 151 9.05 -7.22 -15.95
N GLU A 152 10.06 -6.38 -16.11
CA GLU A 152 11.08 -6.46 -17.15
C GLU A 152 12.38 -7.12 -16.66
N LEU A 153 12.54 -7.35 -15.32
CA LEU A 153 13.76 -7.94 -14.76
C LEU A 153 14.05 -9.38 -15.20
N ASP A 154 13.03 -10.16 -15.54
CA ASP A 154 13.20 -11.51 -16.08
C ASP A 154 12.15 -11.74 -17.19
N GLU A 155 12.62 -11.92 -18.43
CA GLU A 155 11.77 -12.13 -19.61
C GLU A 155 10.91 -13.39 -19.57
N ARG A 156 11.29 -14.37 -18.73
CA ARG A 156 10.54 -15.61 -18.50
C ARG A 156 9.32 -15.40 -17.60
N THR A 157 9.14 -14.20 -17.04
CA THR A 157 8.02 -13.89 -16.14
C THR A 157 6.67 -14.18 -16.80
N PRO A 158 5.85 -15.10 -16.25
CA PRO A 158 4.55 -15.40 -16.82
C PRO A 158 3.64 -14.17 -16.86
N GLU A 159 2.89 -14.00 -17.96
CA GLU A 159 1.97 -12.88 -18.15
C GLU A 159 0.97 -12.72 -16.98
N ARG A 160 0.56 -13.84 -16.37
CA ARG A 160 -0.36 -13.84 -15.23
C ARG A 160 0.12 -13.04 -14.02
N VAL A 161 1.43 -12.85 -13.83
CA VAL A 161 2.00 -12.10 -12.70
C VAL A 161 1.62 -10.62 -12.78
N ARG A 162 1.48 -10.09 -13.99
CA ARG A 162 1.12 -8.67 -14.26
C ARG A 162 -0.19 -8.24 -13.58
N LYS A 163 -1.17 -9.14 -13.44
CA LYS A 163 -2.45 -8.82 -12.77
C LYS A 163 -2.31 -8.46 -11.29
N HIS A 164 -1.19 -8.83 -10.65
CA HIS A 164 -0.92 -8.53 -9.25
C HIS A 164 -0.19 -7.19 -9.08
N LEU A 165 0.47 -6.71 -10.11
CA LEU A 165 1.29 -5.51 -10.14
C LEU A 165 0.63 -4.43 -11.02
N ALA A 166 -0.37 -3.76 -10.45
CA ALA A 166 -1.14 -2.72 -11.15
C ALA A 166 -0.33 -1.43 -11.30
N ARG A 167 -0.60 -0.69 -12.41
CA ARG A 167 0.08 0.58 -12.72
C ARG A 167 -0.91 1.72 -12.92
N PRO A 168 -0.53 2.96 -12.54
CA PRO A 168 -1.28 4.17 -12.87
C PRO A 168 -1.57 4.33 -14.36
N SER A 169 -0.58 4.08 -15.22
CA SER A 169 -0.71 4.18 -16.68
C SER A 169 -1.73 3.20 -17.29
N SER A 170 -2.05 2.11 -16.58
CA SER A 170 -3.14 1.20 -16.96
C SER A 170 -4.52 1.63 -16.46
N GLY A 171 -4.63 2.80 -15.82
CA GLY A 171 -5.86 3.33 -15.23
C GLY A 171 -6.24 2.70 -13.88
N SER A 172 -5.43 1.81 -13.32
CA SER A 172 -5.72 1.20 -12.02
C SER A 172 -5.56 2.19 -10.87
N ALA A 173 -6.42 2.11 -9.87
CA ALA A 173 -6.28 2.85 -8.60
C ALA A 173 -5.04 2.45 -7.79
N CYS A 174 -4.34 1.40 -8.13
CA CYS A 174 -3.12 0.91 -7.48
C CYS A 174 -3.23 0.79 -5.94
N LYS A 175 -4.44 0.53 -5.40
CA LYS A 175 -4.74 0.54 -3.96
C LYS A 175 -3.68 -0.17 -3.12
N ARG A 176 -3.26 -1.35 -3.54
CA ARG A 176 -2.32 -2.18 -2.77
C ARG A 176 -0.92 -1.58 -2.68
N LEU A 177 -0.44 -0.98 -3.76
CA LEU A 177 0.85 -0.29 -3.78
C LEU A 177 0.76 1.06 -3.04
N ALA A 178 -0.35 1.80 -3.17
CA ALA A 178 -0.58 3.01 -2.40
C ALA A 178 -0.59 2.70 -0.89
N MET A 179 -1.24 1.62 -0.47
CA MET A 179 -1.25 1.15 0.92
C MET A 179 0.14 0.72 1.40
N TYR A 180 0.90 -0.03 0.57
CA TYR A 180 2.29 -0.39 0.87
C TYR A 180 3.15 0.85 1.09
N LEU A 181 3.07 1.83 0.19
CA LEU A 181 3.82 3.09 0.30
C LEU A 181 3.43 3.87 1.55
N ARG A 182 2.12 3.91 1.89
CA ARG A 182 1.69 4.53 3.14
C ARG A 182 2.39 3.89 4.34
N TRP A 183 2.37 2.55 4.44
CA TRP A 183 3.02 1.83 5.54
C TRP A 183 4.53 2.09 5.61
N MET A 184 5.21 2.14 4.47
CA MET A 184 6.66 2.31 4.43
C MET A 184 7.11 3.74 4.71
N VAL A 185 6.32 4.75 4.33
CA VAL A 185 6.73 6.16 4.29
C VAL A 185 6.21 6.97 5.48
N ARG A 186 4.95 6.76 5.91
CA ARG A 186 4.39 7.57 7.00
C ARG A 186 4.95 7.14 8.35
N PRO A 187 5.51 8.05 9.16
CA PRO A 187 5.71 7.78 10.58
C PRO A 187 4.37 7.86 11.31
N GLY A 188 4.10 6.92 12.19
CA GLY A 188 2.86 6.97 12.96
C GLY A 188 2.67 5.73 13.84
N PRO A 189 1.60 5.68 14.65
CA PRO A 189 1.36 4.54 15.51
C PRO A 189 1.00 3.27 14.74
N VAL A 190 0.54 3.38 13.48
CA VAL A 190 0.14 2.25 12.62
C VAL A 190 1.15 1.98 11.52
N ASP A 191 1.61 3.02 10.85
CA ASP A 191 2.53 2.91 9.72
C ASP A 191 3.99 2.82 10.21
N LEU A 192 4.88 2.18 9.45
CA LEU A 192 6.25 1.86 9.89
C LEU A 192 7.23 3.02 9.71
N GLY A 193 7.04 3.87 8.71
CA GLY A 193 7.87 5.06 8.47
C GLY A 193 9.35 4.78 8.18
N ILE A 194 9.68 3.59 7.66
CA ILE A 194 11.07 3.17 7.42
C ILE A 194 11.68 3.73 6.13
N TRP A 195 10.87 4.32 5.23
CA TRP A 195 11.35 4.95 4.00
C TRP A 195 11.46 6.46 4.15
N THR A 196 12.67 6.97 4.26
CA THR A 196 12.94 8.41 4.49
C THR A 196 13.20 9.21 3.21
N ARG A 197 13.31 8.54 2.05
CA ARG A 197 13.60 9.18 0.75
C ARG A 197 12.36 9.58 -0.03
N VAL A 198 11.19 9.21 0.44
CA VAL A 198 9.87 9.61 -0.07
C VAL A 198 9.19 10.42 1.03
N SER A 199 8.62 11.56 0.68
CA SER A 199 7.88 12.40 1.64
C SER A 199 6.46 11.91 1.83
N PRO A 200 5.89 11.92 3.05
CA PRO A 200 4.46 11.68 3.27
C PRO A 200 3.56 12.60 2.42
N SER A 201 4.00 13.82 2.12
CA SER A 201 3.29 14.76 1.27
C SER A 201 3.08 14.27 -0.17
N GLN A 202 3.91 13.34 -0.64
CA GLN A 202 3.82 12.75 -1.98
C GLN A 202 2.89 11.54 -2.03
N LEU A 203 2.42 11.03 -0.90
CA LEU A 203 1.55 9.87 -0.85
C LEU A 203 0.17 10.16 -1.45
N VAL A 204 -0.45 9.10 -1.94
CA VAL A 204 -1.81 9.09 -2.46
C VAL A 204 -2.70 8.16 -1.63
N LEU A 205 -4.00 8.40 -1.66
CA LEU A 205 -4.99 7.61 -0.91
C LEU A 205 -5.15 6.21 -1.52
N PRO A 206 -5.13 5.13 -0.69
CA PRO A 206 -5.48 3.78 -1.12
C PRO A 206 -6.99 3.64 -1.34
N LEU A 207 -7.49 3.93 -2.54
CA LEU A 207 -8.94 3.87 -2.81
C LEU A 207 -9.45 2.44 -2.91
N ASP A 208 -10.45 2.12 -2.08
CA ASP A 208 -11.22 0.89 -2.17
C ASP A 208 -12.74 1.11 -2.01
N VAL A 209 -13.49 0.02 -1.87
CA VAL A 209 -14.96 0.07 -1.76
C VAL A 209 -15.41 0.70 -0.43
N HIS A 210 -14.63 0.52 0.65
CA HIS A 210 -14.96 1.05 1.98
C HIS A 210 -14.65 2.54 2.05
N SER A 211 -13.43 2.94 1.69
CA SER A 211 -13.04 4.34 1.63
C SER A 211 -13.90 5.14 0.66
N ARG A 212 -14.33 4.54 -0.47
CA ARG A 212 -15.18 5.18 -1.46
C ARG A 212 -16.48 5.72 -0.90
N ARG A 213 -17.14 4.99 0.01
CA ARG A 213 -18.40 5.44 0.61
C ARG A 213 -18.25 6.76 1.37
N MET A 214 -17.18 6.88 2.15
CA MET A 214 -16.91 8.12 2.90
C MET A 214 -16.48 9.26 1.97
N ILE A 215 -15.66 8.97 0.96
CA ILE A 215 -15.24 9.93 -0.06
C ILE A 215 -16.45 10.52 -0.81
N ASP A 216 -17.41 9.68 -1.19
CA ASP A 216 -18.65 10.11 -1.85
C ASP A 216 -19.52 10.94 -0.90
N ARG A 217 -19.64 10.58 0.37
CA ARG A 217 -20.35 11.35 1.38
C ARG A 217 -19.74 12.74 1.59
N CYS A 218 -18.42 12.82 1.61
CA CYS A 218 -17.69 14.08 1.74
C CYS A 218 -17.65 14.91 0.44
N GLY A 219 -18.13 14.36 -0.68
CA GLY A 219 -18.10 15.05 -1.98
C GLY A 219 -16.68 15.32 -2.48
N LEU A 220 -15.71 14.44 -2.15
CA LEU A 220 -14.30 14.61 -2.49
C LEU A 220 -13.96 14.18 -3.91
N SER A 221 -14.85 13.46 -4.60
CA SER A 221 -14.69 13.09 -6.01
C SER A 221 -16.01 13.07 -6.74
N GLY A 222 -16.01 13.61 -7.96
CA GLY A 222 -17.12 13.52 -8.92
C GLY A 222 -17.13 12.24 -9.76
N ARG A 223 -16.10 11.41 -9.65
CA ARG A 223 -15.94 10.18 -10.44
C ARG A 223 -16.71 9.02 -9.86
N ARG A 224 -17.25 8.14 -10.71
CA ARG A 224 -17.98 6.94 -10.29
C ARG A 224 -17.10 5.69 -10.21
N THR A 225 -15.89 5.73 -10.78
CA THR A 225 -14.96 4.60 -10.85
C THR A 225 -13.77 4.84 -9.91
N ASN A 226 -13.28 3.77 -9.28
CA ASN A 226 -12.01 3.77 -8.57
C ASN A 226 -10.89 3.52 -9.58
N ASP A 227 -10.51 4.55 -10.32
CA ASP A 227 -9.38 4.56 -11.24
C ASP A 227 -8.28 5.49 -10.73
N TRP A 228 -7.14 5.57 -11.45
CA TRP A 228 -6.04 6.43 -11.02
C TRP A 228 -6.44 7.92 -10.96
N LYS A 229 -7.28 8.38 -11.88
CA LYS A 229 -7.76 9.77 -11.86
C LYS A 229 -8.60 10.09 -10.62
N ALA A 230 -9.35 9.11 -10.11
CA ALA A 230 -10.06 9.27 -8.85
C ALA A 230 -9.08 9.34 -7.66
N VAL A 231 -7.99 8.54 -7.70
CA VAL A 231 -6.92 8.62 -6.70
C VAL A 231 -6.28 10.00 -6.69
N GLU A 232 -5.92 10.54 -7.86
CA GLU A 232 -5.35 11.88 -7.98
C GLU A 232 -6.29 12.95 -7.44
N GLU A 233 -7.56 12.93 -7.86
CA GLU A 233 -8.58 13.91 -7.43
C GLU A 233 -8.77 13.91 -5.91
N VAL A 234 -8.98 12.75 -5.31
CA VAL A 234 -9.17 12.62 -3.84
C VAL A 234 -7.90 12.98 -3.08
N SER A 235 -6.73 12.51 -3.55
CA SER A 235 -5.46 12.80 -2.90
C SER A 235 -5.12 14.27 -2.92
N GLU A 236 -5.49 14.96 -4.01
CA GLU A 236 -5.30 16.41 -4.10
C GLU A 236 -6.17 17.17 -3.09
N ARG A 237 -7.47 16.81 -2.98
CA ARG A 237 -8.36 17.40 -1.98
C ARG A 237 -7.84 17.15 -0.55
N CYS A 238 -7.31 15.95 -0.28
CA CYS A 238 -6.69 15.65 1.01
C CYS A 238 -5.41 16.47 1.25
N ARG A 239 -4.65 16.76 0.18
CA ARG A 239 -3.43 17.59 0.27
C ARG A 239 -3.75 19.06 0.52
N GLU A 240 -4.88 19.57 0.01
CA GLU A 240 -5.37 20.91 0.35
C GLU A 240 -5.69 21.03 1.85
N MET A 241 -6.28 19.97 2.46
CA MET A 241 -6.58 19.93 3.90
C MET A 241 -5.33 19.65 4.76
N CYS A 242 -4.43 18.78 4.31
CA CYS A 242 -3.18 18.43 5.02
C CYS A 242 -2.01 18.30 4.03
N PRO A 243 -1.30 19.41 3.69
CA PRO A 243 -0.23 19.41 2.69
C PRO A 243 0.94 18.49 3.01
N HIS A 244 1.20 18.24 4.29
CA HIS A 244 2.36 17.45 4.74
C HIS A 244 2.07 15.95 4.79
N ASP A 245 0.80 15.55 4.92
CA ASP A 245 0.40 14.15 5.09
C ASP A 245 -1.03 13.89 4.61
N PRO A 246 -1.31 13.97 3.30
CA PRO A 246 -2.66 13.75 2.77
C PRO A 246 -3.18 12.33 3.03
N ALA A 247 -2.30 11.35 3.08
CA ALA A 247 -2.67 9.94 3.23
C ALA A 247 -3.19 9.58 4.64
N ARG A 248 -3.03 10.46 5.64
CA ARG A 248 -3.61 10.28 6.98
C ARG A 248 -5.13 10.12 6.96
N TYR A 249 -5.79 10.76 6.01
CA TYR A 249 -7.25 10.69 5.88
C TYR A 249 -7.77 9.32 5.43
N ASP A 250 -6.89 8.40 4.99
CA ASP A 250 -7.29 7.02 4.73
C ASP A 250 -7.91 6.35 5.96
N PHE A 251 -7.41 6.66 7.17
CA PHE A 251 -7.98 6.15 8.43
C PHE A 251 -9.41 6.66 8.66
N ALA A 252 -9.68 7.93 8.33
CA ALA A 252 -11.03 8.51 8.45
C ALA A 252 -11.99 7.94 7.40
N PHE A 253 -11.51 7.58 6.22
CA PHE A 253 -12.35 7.01 5.17
C PHE A 253 -12.58 5.51 5.34
N PHE A 254 -11.57 4.78 5.74
CA PHE A 254 -11.63 3.32 5.89
C PHE A 254 -12.24 2.89 7.23
N GLY A 255 -11.89 3.58 8.33
CA GLY A 255 -12.25 3.20 9.69
C GLY A 255 -13.75 2.98 9.91
N PRO A 256 -14.62 3.95 9.60
CA PRO A 256 -16.06 3.78 9.74
C PRO A 256 -16.62 2.59 8.93
N GLY A 257 -16.12 2.41 7.70
CA GLY A 257 -16.53 1.29 6.86
C GLY A 257 -16.08 -0.08 7.38
N ALA A 258 -14.94 -0.13 8.04
CA ALA A 258 -14.38 -1.36 8.62
C ALA A 258 -15.05 -1.76 9.94
N THR A 259 -15.48 -0.77 10.74
CA THR A 259 -16.16 -0.99 12.04
C THR A 259 -17.67 -1.06 11.91
N GLY A 260 -18.25 -0.64 10.80
CA GLY A 260 -19.70 -0.52 10.60
C GLY A 260 -20.32 0.68 11.33
N GLU A 261 -19.50 1.62 11.78
CA GLU A 261 -19.95 2.85 12.44
C GLU A 261 -20.43 3.90 11.44
N ASP A 262 -21.43 4.67 11.85
CA ASP A 262 -21.84 5.88 11.11
C ASP A 262 -21.28 7.13 11.83
N PRO A 263 -20.31 7.84 11.23
CA PRO A 263 -19.71 9.02 11.83
C PRO A 263 -20.61 10.27 11.77
N GLY A 264 -21.86 10.14 11.30
CA GLY A 264 -22.75 11.26 11.04
C GLY A 264 -22.51 11.93 9.67
N PRO A 265 -23.33 12.91 9.30
CA PRO A 265 -23.16 13.61 8.02
C PRO A 265 -21.93 14.51 8.05
N PRO A 266 -21.17 14.60 6.93
CA PRO A 266 -20.16 15.64 6.75
C PRO A 266 -20.80 17.03 6.56
N PRO A 267 -20.05 18.11 6.77
CA PRO A 267 -20.50 19.47 6.57
C PRO A 267 -20.89 19.80 5.14
#